data_d544110862fb8c68d52884dc6d8155fc
#
_entry.id   d544110862fb8c68d52884dc6d8155fc
#
_cell.length_a   1.000
_cell.length_b   1.000
_cell.length_c   1.000
_cell.angle_alpha   90.00
_cell.angle_beta   90.00
_cell.angle_gamma   90.00
#
_symmetry.space_group_name_H-M   'P 1'
#
loop_
_entity.id
_entity.type
_entity.pdbx_description
1 polymer ?
#
loop_
_entity_poly.entity_id
_entity_poly.type
_entity_poly.pdbx_seq_one_letter_code
_entity_poly.pdbx_strand_id
1 'polypeptide(L)'
;MCATLSFARESAMPKRTDLSSILIIGAGPIVIGQACEFDYSGVQACKALRAEGYRIILVNSNPATIMTDPDVADATYIEPITPEMVAKIIEKERPDALLPTMGGQTALNTALALEANGTLAKYGVEMIGAKAEVIDKAEDRQKFRDAMDKLGLESPKSKAAHSLAEAREGLAFVGLPAIIRPSFTLAGTGGGIAYNLEEFEEIVERGLDLSPTTEVLIEESVLGWKEYEMEVVRDKADNCIIVCSIENIDPMGVHTGDSITVAPALTLTDKEYQWMRAASIAVLREIGVETGGSNVQFALNPADGRMVGIEMNPRVSRSSARRRCRARRCR
;
A
#
# COMPACT_ATOMS: atom_id res chain seq x y z
N MET A 1 22.11 26.63 -43.37
CA MET A 1 22.02 27.12 -41.96
C MET A 1 21.18 26.13 -41.20
N CYS A 2 21.81 25.27 -40.44
CA CYS A 2 21.14 24.25 -39.63
C CYS A 2 20.97 24.87 -38.24
N ALA A 3 19.73 25.19 -37.86
CA ALA A 3 19.42 25.70 -36.54
C ALA A 3 19.54 24.59 -35.51
N THR A 4 20.56 24.64 -34.69
CA THR A 4 20.71 23.79 -33.51
C THR A 4 19.58 24.14 -32.52
N LEU A 5 18.56 23.30 -32.44
CA LEU A 5 17.58 23.33 -31.38
C LEU A 5 18.32 22.98 -30.07
N SER A 6 18.62 24.02 -29.28
CA SER A 6 19.02 23.87 -27.90
C SER A 6 17.83 23.30 -27.14
N PHE A 7 17.85 21.99 -26.84
CA PHE A 7 16.97 21.43 -25.83
C PHE A 7 17.30 22.11 -24.49
N ALA A 8 16.37 22.92 -24.03
CA ALA A 8 16.43 23.47 -22.68
C ALA A 8 16.64 22.27 -21.73
N ARG A 9 17.60 22.43 -20.80
CA ARG A 9 17.79 21.49 -19.68
C ARG A 9 16.42 21.18 -19.09
N GLU A 10 16.05 19.89 -19.09
CA GLU A 10 14.96 19.42 -18.25
C GLU A 10 15.17 20.03 -16.88
N SER A 11 14.18 20.78 -16.41
CA SER A 11 14.17 21.27 -15.04
C SER A 11 14.08 20.03 -14.15
N ALA A 12 15.22 19.62 -13.61
CA ALA A 12 15.23 18.61 -12.56
C ALA A 12 14.22 19.05 -11.50
N MET A 13 13.31 18.16 -11.09
CA MET A 13 12.40 18.44 -9.98
C MET A 13 13.23 18.99 -8.82
N PRO A 14 12.86 20.12 -8.22
CA PRO A 14 13.72 20.76 -7.23
C PRO A 14 13.89 19.83 -6.04
N LYS A 15 15.16 19.46 -5.77
CA LYS A 15 15.54 18.73 -4.56
C LYS A 15 15.10 19.51 -3.33
N ARG A 16 14.59 18.83 -2.30
CA ARG A 16 14.39 19.44 -0.98
C ARG A 16 15.75 19.74 -0.35
N THR A 17 16.04 21.02 -0.20
CA THR A 17 17.32 21.52 0.35
C THR A 17 17.30 21.71 1.87
N ASP A 18 16.13 21.59 2.46
CA ASP A 18 15.86 21.64 3.90
C ASP A 18 16.13 20.31 4.62
N LEU A 19 16.31 19.21 3.87
CA LEU A 19 16.68 17.90 4.39
C LEU A 19 18.10 17.55 3.97
N SER A 20 18.85 16.90 4.86
CA SER A 20 20.20 16.39 4.63
C SER A 20 20.32 14.89 4.89
N SER A 21 19.49 14.34 5.77
CA SER A 21 19.52 12.95 6.18
C SER A 21 18.13 12.32 6.24
N ILE A 22 18.02 11.06 5.80
CA ILE A 22 16.76 10.33 5.73
C ILE A 22 16.94 8.93 6.33
N LEU A 23 16.06 8.59 7.29
CA LEU A 23 15.96 7.23 7.83
C LEU A 23 14.95 6.43 7.01
N ILE A 24 15.37 5.25 6.55
CA ILE A 24 14.52 4.29 5.84
C ILE A 24 14.33 3.05 6.71
N ILE A 25 13.08 2.64 6.89
CA ILE A 25 12.76 1.39 7.60
C ILE A 25 12.54 0.29 6.56
N GLY A 26 13.26 -0.82 6.71
CA GLY A 26 13.11 -2.01 5.87
C GLY A 26 11.90 -2.86 6.23
N ALA A 27 11.70 -3.95 5.47
CA ALA A 27 10.56 -4.84 5.62
C ALA A 27 10.73 -5.92 6.70
N GLY A 28 11.92 -6.07 7.25
CA GLY A 28 12.22 -7.15 8.18
C GLY A 28 12.53 -8.48 7.47
N PRO A 29 12.19 -9.62 8.09
CA PRO A 29 12.37 -10.94 7.49
C PRO A 29 11.58 -11.08 6.20
N ILE A 30 12.15 -11.78 5.22
CA ILE A 30 11.46 -12.10 3.98
C ILE A 30 10.38 -13.14 4.28
N VAL A 31 9.12 -12.73 4.17
CA VAL A 31 7.97 -13.64 4.24
C VAL A 31 7.59 -14.02 2.80
N ILE A 32 7.37 -15.31 2.56
CA ILE A 32 6.97 -15.81 1.24
C ILE A 32 5.71 -15.05 0.78
N GLY A 33 5.77 -14.48 -0.42
CA GLY A 33 4.69 -13.69 -1.03
C GLY A 33 4.70 -12.20 -0.73
N GLN A 34 5.58 -11.67 0.13
CA GLN A 34 5.52 -10.25 0.51
C GLN A 34 6.83 -9.46 0.45
N ALA A 35 8.01 -10.06 0.38
CA ALA A 35 9.15 -9.31 0.91
C ALA A 35 10.32 -9.03 -0.02
N CYS A 36 10.54 -9.78 -1.08
CA CYS A 36 11.65 -9.46 -1.98
C CYS A 36 11.45 -8.15 -2.75
N GLU A 37 10.22 -7.76 -3.02
CA GLU A 37 9.91 -6.48 -3.66
C GLU A 37 10.21 -5.28 -2.77
N PHE A 38 9.97 -5.38 -1.46
CA PHE A 38 10.28 -4.29 -0.51
C PHE A 38 11.78 -4.15 -0.31
N ASP A 39 12.52 -5.25 -0.24
CA ASP A 39 13.98 -5.20 -0.20
C ASP A 39 14.55 -4.50 -1.43
N TYR A 40 14.11 -4.90 -2.63
CA TYR A 40 14.50 -4.26 -3.87
C TYR A 40 14.10 -2.78 -3.93
N SER A 41 12.86 -2.45 -3.56
CA SER A 41 12.36 -1.07 -3.58
C SER A 41 13.13 -0.19 -2.60
N GLY A 42 13.43 -0.69 -1.41
CA GLY A 42 14.25 0.00 -0.42
C GLY A 42 15.66 0.28 -0.92
N VAL A 43 16.31 -0.71 -1.54
CA VAL A 43 17.63 -0.51 -2.19
C VAL A 43 17.56 0.56 -3.28
N GLN A 44 16.51 0.56 -4.11
CA GLN A 44 16.36 1.56 -5.15
C GLN A 44 16.10 2.96 -4.58
N ALA A 45 15.36 3.07 -3.46
CA ALA A 45 15.16 4.33 -2.75
C ALA A 45 16.49 4.84 -2.18
N CYS A 46 17.26 3.99 -1.49
CA CYS A 46 18.59 4.35 -1.01
C CYS A 46 19.49 4.89 -2.13
N LYS A 47 19.57 4.18 -3.26
CA LYS A 47 20.38 4.60 -4.42
C LYS A 47 19.91 5.92 -5.01
N ALA A 48 18.59 6.12 -5.15
CA ALA A 48 18.04 7.35 -5.71
C ALA A 48 18.31 8.55 -4.80
N LEU A 49 18.06 8.41 -3.50
CA LEU A 49 18.25 9.47 -2.52
C LEU A 49 19.73 9.80 -2.32
N ARG A 50 20.63 8.81 -2.32
CA ARG A 50 22.08 9.08 -2.31
C ARG A 50 22.55 9.82 -3.57
N ALA A 51 22.02 9.48 -4.73
CA ALA A 51 22.32 10.19 -5.97
C ALA A 51 21.91 11.68 -5.93
N GLU A 52 20.85 11.99 -5.17
CA GLU A 52 20.42 13.35 -4.86
C GLU A 52 21.27 14.01 -3.75
N GLY A 53 22.18 13.27 -3.12
CA GLY A 53 23.11 13.77 -2.11
C GLY A 53 22.55 13.83 -0.68
N TYR A 54 21.53 13.00 -0.36
CA TYR A 54 21.07 12.80 1.01
C TYR A 54 21.94 11.74 1.71
N ARG A 55 22.19 11.92 2.99
CA ARG A 55 22.74 10.88 3.86
C ARG A 55 21.64 9.90 4.21
N ILE A 56 21.87 8.61 3.95
CA ILE A 56 20.89 7.53 4.16
C ILE A 56 21.24 6.71 5.39
N ILE A 57 20.28 6.61 6.29
CA ILE A 57 20.30 5.74 7.45
C ILE A 57 19.28 4.64 7.20
N LEU A 58 19.68 3.39 7.39
CA LEU A 58 18.84 2.25 7.13
C LEU A 58 18.70 1.38 8.37
N VAL A 59 17.50 0.92 8.68
CA VAL A 59 17.26 -0.14 9.68
C VAL A 59 16.52 -1.28 9.02
N ASN A 60 17.03 -2.50 9.18
CA ASN A 60 16.38 -3.73 8.76
C ASN A 60 16.81 -4.88 9.66
N SER A 61 15.90 -5.76 10.06
CA SER A 61 16.21 -6.87 10.97
C SER A 61 16.82 -8.08 10.28
N ASN A 62 16.79 -8.16 8.96
CA ASN A 62 17.36 -9.29 8.22
C ASN A 62 18.76 -8.95 7.70
N PRO A 63 19.82 -9.65 8.19
CA PRO A 63 21.19 -9.40 7.71
C PRO A 63 21.47 -9.97 6.32
N ALA A 64 20.60 -10.82 5.78
CA ALA A 64 20.83 -11.56 4.54
C ALA A 64 20.06 -10.96 3.35
N THR A 65 19.79 -9.66 3.37
CA THR A 65 19.10 -8.95 2.28
C THR A 65 20.07 -8.04 1.53
N ILE A 66 19.73 -7.72 0.27
CA ILE A 66 20.49 -6.74 -0.53
C ILE A 66 20.47 -5.36 0.16
N MET A 67 19.37 -5.04 0.86
CA MET A 67 19.17 -3.76 1.53
C MET A 67 20.19 -3.53 2.64
N THR A 68 20.62 -4.59 3.33
CA THR A 68 21.60 -4.52 4.43
C THR A 68 23.07 -4.63 3.99
N ASP A 69 23.31 -4.68 2.67
CA ASP A 69 24.67 -4.56 2.12
C ASP A 69 25.29 -3.23 2.57
N PRO A 70 26.52 -3.23 3.11
CA PRO A 70 27.20 -2.01 3.60
C PRO A 70 27.30 -0.87 2.59
N ASP A 71 27.31 -1.19 1.29
CA ASP A 71 27.43 -0.17 0.23
C ASP A 71 26.10 0.53 -0.11
N VAL A 72 24.96 0.05 0.43
CA VAL A 72 23.63 0.58 0.10
C VAL A 72 23.32 1.87 0.83
N ALA A 73 23.66 1.98 2.11
CA ALA A 73 23.38 3.14 2.95
C ALA A 73 24.65 3.70 3.61
N ASP A 74 24.61 4.94 4.10
CA ASP A 74 25.74 5.56 4.80
C ASP A 74 25.84 5.06 6.25
N ALA A 75 24.73 4.62 6.83
CA ALA A 75 24.68 3.91 8.11
C ALA A 75 23.61 2.82 8.04
N THR A 76 24.00 1.58 8.32
CA THR A 76 23.11 0.40 8.30
C THR A 76 23.00 -0.19 9.70
N TYR A 77 21.78 -0.35 10.18
CA TYR A 77 21.43 -0.96 11.46
C TYR A 77 20.72 -2.29 11.20
N ILE A 78 21.36 -3.38 11.62
CA ILE A 78 20.77 -4.74 11.58
C ILE A 78 20.19 -4.99 12.98
N GLU A 79 18.98 -4.47 13.19
CA GLU A 79 18.31 -4.46 14.49
C GLU A 79 16.82 -4.80 14.33
N PRO A 80 16.15 -5.29 15.39
CA PRO A 80 14.72 -5.49 15.38
C PRO A 80 13.97 -4.22 14.97
N ILE A 81 13.00 -4.37 14.06
CA ILE A 81 12.14 -3.26 13.64
C ILE A 81 11.02 -3.10 14.67
N THR A 82 11.36 -2.56 15.84
CA THR A 82 10.42 -2.19 16.89
C THR A 82 10.47 -0.69 17.13
N PRO A 83 9.37 -0.06 17.59
CA PRO A 83 9.35 1.37 17.87
C PRO A 83 10.47 1.80 18.84
N GLU A 84 10.77 0.98 19.86
CA GLU A 84 11.79 1.28 20.88
C GLU A 84 13.21 1.25 20.29
N MET A 85 13.49 0.29 19.41
CA MET A 85 14.81 0.21 18.77
C MET A 85 15.00 1.32 17.74
N VAL A 86 13.98 1.57 16.91
CA VAL A 86 14.02 2.65 15.91
C VAL A 86 14.11 4.01 16.60
N ALA A 87 13.45 4.21 17.75
CA ALA A 87 13.60 5.43 18.56
C ALA A 87 15.03 5.66 19.03
N LYS A 88 15.78 4.60 19.45
CA LYS A 88 17.19 4.70 19.81
C LYS A 88 18.09 5.07 18.62
N ILE A 89 17.76 4.54 17.44
CA ILE A 89 18.47 4.90 16.20
C ILE A 89 18.22 6.37 15.85
N ILE A 90 16.96 6.85 15.94
CA ILE A 90 16.60 8.25 15.74
C ILE A 90 17.35 9.15 16.75
N GLU A 91 17.40 8.76 18.02
CA GLU A 91 18.12 9.51 19.05
C GLU A 91 19.61 9.66 18.74
N LYS A 92 20.24 8.60 18.23
CA LYS A 92 21.66 8.57 17.89
C LYS A 92 21.97 9.32 16.60
N GLU A 93 21.22 9.07 15.54
CA GLU A 93 21.52 9.50 14.19
C GLU A 93 20.92 10.88 13.85
N ARG A 94 19.85 11.27 14.54
CA ARG A 94 19.13 12.55 14.33
C ARG A 94 18.78 12.82 12.85
N PRO A 95 18.06 11.88 12.18
CA PRO A 95 17.65 12.11 10.81
C PRO A 95 16.68 13.30 10.71
N ASP A 96 16.72 14.03 9.61
CA ASP A 96 15.75 15.10 9.33
C ASP A 96 14.39 14.52 8.93
N ALA A 97 14.38 13.35 8.30
CA ALA A 97 13.16 12.73 7.82
C ALA A 97 13.14 11.20 8.00
N LEU A 98 11.93 10.65 8.10
CA LEU A 98 11.63 9.21 8.12
C LEU A 98 10.83 8.84 6.87
N LEU A 99 11.31 7.86 6.09
CA LEU A 99 10.62 7.31 4.93
C LEU A 99 10.13 5.88 5.23
N PRO A 100 8.86 5.69 5.64
CA PRO A 100 8.33 4.39 6.03
C PRO A 100 7.77 3.57 4.86
N THR A 101 7.54 4.19 3.71
CA THR A 101 6.75 3.61 2.60
C THR A 101 7.49 2.54 1.79
N MET A 102 8.75 2.23 2.15
CA MET A 102 9.61 1.27 1.45
C MET A 102 9.67 -0.11 2.12
N GLY A 103 9.23 -0.24 3.37
CA GLY A 103 9.37 -1.47 4.16
C GLY A 103 8.06 -2.22 4.44
N GLY A 104 7.03 -2.01 3.60
CA GLY A 104 5.74 -2.68 3.75
C GLY A 104 5.01 -2.33 5.05
N GLN A 105 4.11 -3.22 5.47
CA GLN A 105 3.27 -2.98 6.65
C GLN A 105 4.07 -2.84 7.95
N THR A 106 5.15 -3.58 8.09
CA THR A 106 6.04 -3.51 9.26
C THR A 106 6.58 -2.09 9.46
N ALA A 107 7.05 -1.46 8.39
CA ALA A 107 7.57 -0.10 8.44
C ALA A 107 6.48 0.94 8.71
N LEU A 108 5.29 0.79 8.10
CA LEU A 108 4.16 1.69 8.33
C LEU A 108 3.69 1.63 9.79
N ASN A 109 3.50 0.43 10.35
CA ASN A 109 3.08 0.24 11.73
C ASN A 109 4.11 0.81 12.72
N THR A 110 5.41 0.60 12.46
CA THR A 110 6.49 1.16 13.29
C THR A 110 6.47 2.69 13.23
N ALA A 111 6.28 3.29 12.06
CA ALA A 111 6.23 4.74 11.90
C ALA A 111 5.01 5.36 12.63
N LEU A 112 3.84 4.72 12.53
CA LEU A 112 2.65 5.14 13.28
C LEU A 112 2.87 5.10 14.79
N ALA A 113 3.52 4.06 15.30
CA ALA A 113 3.84 3.94 16.72
C ALA A 113 4.85 5.01 17.18
N LEU A 114 5.84 5.36 16.34
CA LEU A 114 6.82 6.42 16.61
C LEU A 114 6.18 7.82 16.63
N GLU A 115 5.20 8.05 15.77
CA GLU A 115 4.41 9.29 15.78
C GLU A 115 3.54 9.36 17.05
N ALA A 116 2.78 8.29 17.33
CA ALA A 116 1.86 8.23 18.46
C ALA A 116 2.57 8.38 19.83
N ASN A 117 3.78 7.84 19.97
CA ASN A 117 4.56 7.97 21.20
C ASN A 117 5.37 9.27 21.30
N GLY A 118 5.25 10.15 20.32
CA GLY A 118 5.90 11.47 20.29
C GLY A 118 7.40 11.45 19.96
N THR A 119 7.96 10.31 19.56
CA THR A 119 9.39 10.21 19.22
C THR A 119 9.76 11.12 18.06
N LEU A 120 8.95 11.15 16.98
CA LEU A 120 9.24 11.96 15.82
C LEU A 120 9.23 13.45 16.18
N ALA A 121 8.22 13.91 16.92
CA ALA A 121 8.13 15.29 17.38
C ALA A 121 9.29 15.67 18.31
N LYS A 122 9.67 14.79 19.25
CA LYS A 122 10.78 15.00 20.19
C LYS A 122 12.10 15.29 19.50
N TYR A 123 12.36 14.64 18.38
CA TYR A 123 13.62 14.74 17.65
C TYR A 123 13.52 15.59 16.37
N GLY A 124 12.35 16.14 16.06
CA GLY A 124 12.11 16.99 14.89
C GLY A 124 12.18 16.24 13.56
N VAL A 125 11.79 14.96 13.54
CA VAL A 125 11.86 14.10 12.36
C VAL A 125 10.57 14.22 11.56
N GLU A 126 10.65 14.66 10.30
CA GLU A 126 9.50 14.74 9.40
C GLU A 126 9.19 13.37 8.78
N MET A 127 7.95 12.92 8.85
CA MET A 127 7.51 11.74 8.10
C MET A 127 7.23 12.11 6.64
N ILE A 128 8.00 11.51 5.70
CA ILE A 128 7.90 11.76 4.26
C ILE A 128 7.36 10.54 3.51
N GLY A 129 6.82 10.77 2.29
CA GLY A 129 6.18 9.72 1.50
C GLY A 129 4.69 9.57 1.85
N ALA A 130 4.36 9.29 3.09
CA ALA A 130 3.00 9.29 3.63
C ALA A 130 3.02 9.76 5.08
N LYS A 131 2.10 10.63 5.46
CA LYS A 131 1.90 11.08 6.84
C LYS A 131 1.11 10.06 7.63
N ALA A 132 1.18 10.10 8.96
CA ALA A 132 0.48 9.15 9.84
C ALA A 132 -1.03 9.14 9.60
N GLU A 133 -1.66 10.30 9.48
CA GLU A 133 -3.09 10.43 9.18
C GLU A 133 -3.50 9.83 7.84
N VAL A 134 -2.62 9.92 6.84
CA VAL A 134 -2.82 9.33 5.51
C VAL A 134 -2.74 7.82 5.56
N ILE A 135 -1.75 7.29 6.30
CA ILE A 135 -1.58 5.85 6.49
C ILE A 135 -2.80 5.29 7.22
N ASP A 136 -3.20 5.90 8.33
CA ASP A 136 -4.35 5.49 9.13
C ASP A 136 -5.66 5.52 8.30
N LYS A 137 -5.88 6.58 7.51
CA LYS A 137 -7.07 6.69 6.66
C LYS A 137 -7.09 5.67 5.51
N ALA A 138 -5.93 5.32 4.97
CA ALA A 138 -5.83 4.36 3.88
C ALA A 138 -5.95 2.90 4.35
N GLU A 139 -5.40 2.58 5.53
CA GLU A 139 -5.32 1.21 6.06
C GLU A 139 -6.58 0.82 6.87
N ASP A 140 -7.27 1.81 7.46
CA ASP A 140 -8.54 1.60 8.14
C ASP A 140 -9.67 1.41 7.12
N ARG A 141 -10.28 0.24 7.12
CA ARG A 141 -11.31 -0.14 6.15
C ARG A 141 -12.54 0.73 6.19
N GLN A 142 -12.96 1.16 7.40
CA GLN A 142 -14.15 2.00 7.52
C GLN A 142 -13.85 3.40 7.01
N LYS A 143 -12.70 3.97 7.36
CA LYS A 143 -12.28 5.29 6.86
C LYS A 143 -12.06 5.29 5.35
N PHE A 144 -11.50 4.19 4.81
CA PHE A 144 -11.36 4.03 3.36
C PHE A 144 -12.72 3.97 2.67
N ARG A 145 -13.67 3.20 3.22
CA ARG A 145 -15.04 3.13 2.68
C ARG A 145 -15.74 4.48 2.72
N ASP A 146 -15.68 5.18 3.86
CA ASP A 146 -16.28 6.51 4.00
C ASP A 146 -15.69 7.49 2.96
N ALA A 147 -14.38 7.34 2.65
CA ALA A 147 -13.74 8.11 1.59
C ALA A 147 -14.27 7.73 0.20
N MET A 148 -14.50 6.44 -0.08
CA MET A 148 -15.09 5.99 -1.35
C MET A 148 -16.52 6.50 -1.51
N ASP A 149 -17.34 6.38 -0.47
CA ASP A 149 -18.73 6.86 -0.47
C ASP A 149 -18.79 8.37 -0.73
N LYS A 150 -17.90 9.15 -0.10
CA LYS A 150 -17.79 10.60 -0.32
C LYS A 150 -17.43 10.96 -1.78
N LEU A 151 -16.65 10.12 -2.43
CA LEU A 151 -16.28 10.28 -3.84
C LEU A 151 -17.34 9.75 -4.82
N GLY A 152 -18.38 9.07 -4.31
CA GLY A 152 -19.35 8.38 -5.14
C GLY A 152 -18.77 7.16 -5.87
N LEU A 153 -17.70 6.57 -5.32
CA LEU A 153 -17.08 5.34 -5.84
C LEU A 153 -17.64 4.14 -5.09
N GLU A 154 -17.95 3.09 -5.82
CA GLU A 154 -18.42 1.85 -5.21
C GLU A 154 -17.25 1.09 -4.56
N SER A 155 -17.51 0.53 -3.38
CA SER A 155 -16.71 -0.51 -2.72
C SER A 155 -17.57 -1.76 -2.52
N PRO A 156 -16.98 -2.93 -2.24
CA PRO A 156 -17.75 -4.13 -1.94
C PRO A 156 -18.72 -3.88 -0.78
N LYS A 157 -19.98 -4.30 -0.94
CA LYS A 157 -20.97 -4.18 0.12
C LYS A 157 -20.48 -4.88 1.36
N SER A 158 -20.65 -4.30 2.54
CA SER A 158 -20.28 -4.98 3.77
C SER A 158 -21.07 -4.44 4.97
N LYS A 159 -21.13 -5.26 6.01
CA LYS A 159 -21.78 -4.95 7.28
C LYS A 159 -21.00 -5.59 8.42
N ALA A 160 -20.68 -4.82 9.45
CA ALA A 160 -20.15 -5.37 10.69
C ALA A 160 -21.28 -6.03 11.51
N ALA A 161 -20.94 -7.08 12.24
CA ALA A 161 -21.87 -7.81 13.09
C ALA A 161 -21.17 -8.28 14.36
N HIS A 162 -21.85 -8.14 15.51
CA HIS A 162 -21.41 -8.59 16.83
C HIS A 162 -22.20 -9.81 17.33
N SER A 163 -23.12 -10.29 16.54
CA SER A 163 -23.95 -11.47 16.84
C SER A 163 -24.34 -12.20 15.57
N LEU A 164 -24.69 -13.47 15.68
CA LEU A 164 -25.18 -14.26 14.56
C LEU A 164 -26.48 -13.67 13.95
N ALA A 165 -27.32 -13.05 14.78
CA ALA A 165 -28.53 -12.39 14.30
C ALA A 165 -28.23 -11.19 13.39
N GLU A 166 -27.33 -10.30 13.82
CA GLU A 166 -26.84 -9.19 13.01
C GLU A 166 -26.12 -9.67 11.75
N ALA A 167 -25.37 -10.77 11.87
CA ALA A 167 -24.68 -11.37 10.74
C ALA A 167 -25.65 -11.87 9.65
N ARG A 168 -26.77 -12.48 10.03
CA ARG A 168 -27.82 -12.88 9.09
C ARG A 168 -28.45 -11.67 8.35
N GLU A 169 -28.64 -10.55 9.05
CA GLU A 169 -29.05 -9.30 8.38
C GLU A 169 -27.98 -8.79 7.41
N GLY A 170 -26.71 -8.89 7.81
CA GLY A 170 -25.57 -8.59 6.94
C GLY A 170 -25.57 -9.45 5.69
N LEU A 171 -25.78 -10.76 5.83
CA LEU A 171 -25.87 -11.68 4.70
C LEU A 171 -27.04 -11.35 3.77
N ALA A 172 -28.20 -10.97 4.31
CA ALA A 172 -29.34 -10.56 3.48
C ALA A 172 -29.04 -9.30 2.65
N PHE A 173 -28.16 -8.41 3.15
CA PHE A 173 -27.73 -7.22 2.43
C PHE A 173 -26.63 -7.51 1.39
N VAL A 174 -25.68 -8.39 1.74
CA VAL A 174 -24.49 -8.68 0.94
C VAL A 174 -24.77 -9.76 -0.11
N GLY A 175 -25.50 -10.81 0.26
CA GLY A 175 -25.75 -11.99 -0.57
C GLY A 175 -24.64 -13.05 -0.47
N LEU A 176 -24.83 -14.16 -1.18
CA LEU A 176 -23.85 -15.24 -1.29
C LEU A 176 -23.22 -15.25 -2.69
N PRO A 177 -21.94 -15.65 -2.81
CA PRO A 177 -21.01 -15.97 -1.74
C PRO A 177 -20.62 -14.76 -0.91
N ALA A 178 -20.39 -14.94 0.39
CA ALA A 178 -19.99 -13.87 1.32
C ALA A 178 -18.62 -14.15 1.93
N ILE A 179 -17.84 -13.10 2.14
CA ILE A 179 -16.55 -13.16 2.84
C ILE A 179 -16.80 -12.75 4.29
N ILE A 180 -16.35 -13.56 5.23
CA ILE A 180 -16.41 -13.27 6.66
C ILE A 180 -15.00 -13.02 7.16
N ARG A 181 -14.79 -11.90 7.83
CA ARG A 181 -13.50 -11.50 8.37
C ARG A 181 -13.64 -11.07 9.82
N PRO A 182 -13.09 -11.85 10.78
CA PRO A 182 -13.04 -11.42 12.18
C PRO A 182 -12.17 -10.17 12.33
N SER A 183 -12.63 -9.21 13.12
CA SER A 183 -11.89 -8.00 13.41
C SER A 183 -10.72 -8.28 14.36
N PHE A 184 -9.58 -7.62 14.12
CA PHE A 184 -8.35 -7.68 14.92
C PHE A 184 -7.71 -9.08 15.03
N THR A 185 -7.96 -9.99 14.09
CA THR A 185 -7.26 -11.27 14.00
C THR A 185 -6.03 -11.20 13.10
N LEU A 186 -4.98 -11.97 13.43
CA LEU A 186 -3.76 -12.04 12.63
C LEU A 186 -4.00 -12.90 11.37
N ALA A 187 -3.55 -12.40 10.22
CA ALA A 187 -3.52 -13.11 8.94
C ALA A 187 -4.87 -13.72 8.51
N GLY A 188 -6.00 -13.10 8.89
CA GLY A 188 -7.34 -13.59 8.52
C GLY A 188 -7.79 -14.85 9.26
N THR A 189 -7.13 -15.18 10.39
CA THR A 189 -7.50 -16.34 11.21
C THR A 189 -8.97 -16.28 11.61
N GLY A 190 -9.69 -17.37 11.42
CA GLY A 190 -11.13 -17.50 11.72
C GLY A 190 -12.06 -16.96 10.63
N GLY A 191 -11.53 -16.26 9.62
CA GLY A 191 -12.29 -15.84 8.45
C GLY A 191 -12.48 -16.96 7.42
N GLY A 192 -13.30 -16.69 6.41
CA GLY A 192 -13.55 -17.63 5.33
C GLY A 192 -14.53 -17.07 4.31
N ILE A 193 -14.81 -17.87 3.30
CA ILE A 193 -15.80 -17.60 2.27
C ILE A 193 -16.92 -18.61 2.43
N ALA A 194 -18.14 -18.11 2.56
CA ALA A 194 -19.35 -18.92 2.67
C ALA A 194 -20.09 -18.95 1.33
N TYR A 195 -20.38 -20.12 0.83
CA TYR A 195 -21.14 -20.33 -0.40
C TYR A 195 -22.60 -20.68 -0.13
N ASN A 196 -22.92 -21.05 1.11
CA ASN A 196 -24.26 -21.38 1.57
C ASN A 196 -24.46 -20.92 3.02
N LEU A 197 -25.72 -21.01 3.51
CA LEU A 197 -26.07 -20.50 4.83
C LEU A 197 -25.40 -21.29 5.97
N GLU A 198 -25.23 -22.59 5.81
CA GLU A 198 -24.63 -23.45 6.83
C GLU A 198 -23.15 -23.11 7.05
N GLU A 199 -22.39 -23.03 5.97
CA GLU A 199 -21.00 -22.54 6.01
C GLU A 199 -20.89 -21.13 6.59
N PHE A 200 -21.83 -20.25 6.24
CA PHE A 200 -21.86 -18.88 6.73
C PHE A 200 -21.99 -18.85 8.25
N GLU A 201 -22.95 -19.58 8.82
CA GLU A 201 -23.18 -19.62 10.27
C GLU A 201 -21.98 -20.18 11.02
N GLU A 202 -21.39 -21.28 10.53
CA GLU A 202 -20.18 -21.88 11.13
C GLU A 202 -18.99 -20.90 11.15
N ILE A 203 -18.74 -20.21 10.02
CA ILE A 203 -17.63 -19.28 9.92
C ILE A 203 -17.87 -18.05 10.80
N VAL A 204 -19.10 -17.54 10.85
CA VAL A 204 -19.46 -16.39 11.69
C VAL A 204 -19.30 -16.71 13.17
N GLU A 205 -19.83 -17.84 13.66
CA GLU A 205 -19.69 -18.25 15.05
C GLU A 205 -18.22 -18.36 15.45
N ARG A 206 -17.42 -19.07 14.65
CA ARG A 206 -15.98 -19.19 14.86
C ARG A 206 -15.28 -17.83 14.82
N GLY A 207 -15.69 -16.95 13.92
CA GLY A 207 -15.11 -15.61 13.77
C GLY A 207 -15.41 -14.71 14.96
N LEU A 208 -16.63 -14.73 15.48
CA LEU A 208 -17.04 -14.00 16.68
C LEU A 208 -16.27 -14.45 17.93
N ASP A 209 -16.06 -15.78 18.06
CA ASP A 209 -15.31 -16.35 19.18
C ASP A 209 -13.82 -15.99 19.14
N LEU A 210 -13.23 -15.91 17.96
CA LEU A 210 -11.81 -15.61 17.78
C LEU A 210 -11.51 -14.11 17.77
N SER A 211 -12.49 -13.26 17.49
CA SER A 211 -12.31 -11.80 17.50
C SER A 211 -12.21 -11.27 18.94
N PRO A 212 -11.15 -10.53 19.31
CA PRO A 212 -11.03 -9.92 20.62
C PRO A 212 -12.16 -8.92 20.93
N THR A 213 -12.81 -8.39 19.93
CA THR A 213 -13.93 -7.44 20.03
C THR A 213 -15.29 -8.09 19.79
N THR A 214 -15.34 -9.42 19.61
CA THR A 214 -16.56 -10.15 19.23
C THR A 214 -17.23 -9.48 18.02
N GLU A 215 -16.45 -9.22 16.98
CA GLU A 215 -16.91 -8.56 15.77
C GLU A 215 -16.42 -9.29 14.51
N VAL A 216 -17.32 -9.47 13.56
CA VAL A 216 -17.01 -9.94 12.21
C VAL A 216 -17.50 -8.94 11.17
N LEU A 217 -16.71 -8.75 10.11
CA LEU A 217 -17.13 -8.03 8.92
C LEU A 217 -17.63 -9.05 7.88
N ILE A 218 -18.82 -8.81 7.36
CA ILE A 218 -19.43 -9.60 6.28
C ILE A 218 -19.35 -8.77 5.01
N GLU A 219 -18.68 -9.28 4.00
CA GLU A 219 -18.41 -8.56 2.76
C GLU A 219 -18.94 -9.33 1.53
N GLU A 220 -19.39 -8.58 0.54
CA GLU A 220 -19.70 -9.07 -0.80
C GLU A 220 -18.46 -9.74 -1.40
N SER A 221 -18.61 -10.94 -1.90
CA SER A 221 -17.52 -11.63 -2.56
C SER A 221 -17.34 -11.13 -3.99
N VAL A 222 -16.13 -10.70 -4.29
CA VAL A 222 -15.68 -10.36 -5.65
C VAL A 222 -14.86 -11.48 -6.28
N LEU A 223 -14.98 -12.70 -5.77
CA LEU A 223 -14.31 -13.87 -6.33
C LEU A 223 -14.62 -14.05 -7.82
N GLY A 224 -13.61 -14.36 -8.59
CA GLY A 224 -13.73 -14.54 -10.02
C GLY A 224 -13.83 -13.25 -10.84
N TRP A 225 -13.86 -12.08 -10.18
CA TRP A 225 -13.78 -10.82 -10.88
C TRP A 225 -12.36 -10.58 -11.38
N LYS A 226 -12.21 -9.74 -12.41
CA LYS A 226 -10.89 -9.32 -12.88
C LYS A 226 -10.28 -8.35 -11.88
N GLU A 227 -8.97 -8.47 -11.66
CA GLU A 227 -8.21 -7.61 -10.76
C GLU A 227 -7.30 -6.67 -11.53
N TYR A 228 -7.38 -5.39 -11.20
CA TYR A 228 -6.54 -4.34 -11.77
C TYR A 228 -5.96 -3.46 -10.68
N GLU A 229 -4.78 -2.93 -10.96
CA GLU A 229 -4.11 -2.00 -10.06
C GLU A 229 -3.65 -0.77 -10.84
N MET A 230 -3.71 0.39 -10.18
CA MET A 230 -3.14 1.63 -10.70
C MET A 230 -2.01 2.10 -9.78
N GLU A 231 -0.82 2.20 -10.35
CA GLU A 231 0.30 2.84 -9.67
C GLU A 231 0.25 4.34 -9.94
N VAL A 232 0.10 5.11 -8.88
CA VAL A 232 -0.12 6.55 -8.96
C VAL A 232 0.92 7.28 -8.14
N VAL A 233 1.44 8.39 -8.64
CA VAL A 233 2.34 9.30 -7.91
C VAL A 233 1.72 10.67 -7.86
N ARG A 234 1.76 11.30 -6.69
CA ARG A 234 1.29 12.67 -6.48
C ARG A 234 2.35 13.47 -5.73
N ASP A 235 2.48 14.75 -6.05
CA ASP A 235 3.35 15.70 -5.34
C ASP A 235 2.53 16.77 -4.57
N LYS A 236 3.23 17.59 -3.79
CA LYS A 236 2.62 18.69 -3.01
C LYS A 236 1.98 19.77 -3.88
N ALA A 237 2.35 19.88 -5.15
CA ALA A 237 1.76 20.81 -6.11
C ALA A 237 0.51 20.24 -6.82
N ASP A 238 0.02 19.08 -6.35
CA ASP A 238 -1.11 18.33 -6.94
C ASP A 238 -0.85 17.81 -8.36
N ASN A 239 0.41 17.72 -8.79
CA ASN A 239 0.73 16.97 -9.99
C ASN A 239 0.51 15.49 -9.69
N CYS A 240 -0.41 14.86 -10.42
CA CYS A 240 -0.79 13.48 -10.23
C CYS A 240 -0.69 12.72 -11.54
N ILE A 241 0.08 11.64 -11.54
CA ILE A 241 0.31 10.81 -12.73
C ILE A 241 0.03 9.34 -12.45
N ILE A 242 -0.62 8.68 -13.39
CA ILE A 242 -0.66 7.22 -13.43
C ILE A 242 0.66 6.76 -14.04
N VAL A 243 1.48 6.15 -13.23
CA VAL A 243 2.75 5.64 -13.71
C VAL A 243 2.53 4.35 -14.52
N CYS A 244 1.53 3.51 -14.15
CA CYS A 244 1.20 2.26 -14.82
C CYS A 244 -0.18 1.72 -14.44
N SER A 245 -0.84 1.09 -15.38
CA SER A 245 -1.93 0.16 -15.13
C SER A 245 -1.40 -1.26 -15.09
N ILE A 246 -1.96 -2.07 -14.22
CA ILE A 246 -1.53 -3.44 -13.97
C ILE A 246 -2.75 -4.33 -14.01
N GLU A 247 -2.58 -5.51 -14.59
CA GLU A 247 -3.58 -6.56 -14.62
C GLU A 247 -3.01 -7.82 -13.98
N ASN A 248 -3.73 -8.37 -13.02
CA ASN A 248 -3.50 -9.72 -12.52
C ASN A 248 -4.28 -10.69 -13.41
N ILE A 249 -3.57 -11.66 -14.02
CA ILE A 249 -4.17 -12.61 -14.97
C ILE A 249 -5.10 -13.58 -14.23
N ASP A 250 -4.73 -13.96 -13.02
CA ASP A 250 -5.59 -14.77 -12.17
C ASP A 250 -6.71 -13.91 -11.59
N PRO A 251 -7.92 -14.44 -11.45
CA PRO A 251 -9.06 -13.70 -10.94
C PRO A 251 -8.92 -13.38 -9.45
N MET A 252 -9.72 -12.43 -8.98
CA MET A 252 -9.86 -12.14 -7.56
C MET A 252 -10.12 -13.42 -6.76
N GLY A 253 -9.40 -13.55 -5.66
CA GLY A 253 -9.34 -14.75 -4.81
C GLY A 253 -7.99 -15.46 -4.85
N VAL A 254 -7.22 -15.30 -5.93
CA VAL A 254 -5.79 -15.64 -5.95
C VAL A 254 -5.02 -14.42 -5.43
N HIS A 255 -4.13 -14.64 -4.45
CA HIS A 255 -3.35 -13.54 -3.90
C HIS A 255 -2.46 -12.92 -4.99
N THR A 256 -2.40 -11.60 -5.07
CA THR A 256 -1.63 -10.87 -6.10
C THR A 256 -0.16 -11.32 -6.18
N GLY A 257 0.41 -11.81 -5.06
CA GLY A 257 1.76 -12.37 -4.98
C GLY A 257 1.96 -13.67 -5.75
N ASP A 258 0.90 -14.41 -5.90
CA ASP A 258 0.88 -15.73 -6.55
C ASP A 258 0.35 -15.66 -7.98
N SER A 259 -0.17 -14.48 -8.39
CA SER A 259 -0.70 -14.24 -9.72
C SER A 259 0.36 -13.80 -10.73
N ILE A 260 0.12 -14.11 -12.00
CA ILE A 260 0.87 -13.52 -13.12
C ILE A 260 0.42 -12.08 -13.31
N THR A 261 1.33 -11.15 -13.09
CA THR A 261 1.08 -9.72 -13.18
C THR A 261 1.61 -9.15 -14.49
N VAL A 262 0.77 -8.45 -15.24
CA VAL A 262 1.11 -7.84 -16.53
C VAL A 262 0.99 -6.32 -16.44
N ALA A 263 1.99 -5.61 -16.94
CA ALA A 263 2.03 -4.15 -16.99
C ALA A 263 2.56 -3.67 -18.37
N PRO A 264 1.83 -2.79 -19.08
CA PRO A 264 0.50 -2.25 -18.76
C PRO A 264 -0.59 -3.32 -18.84
N ALA A 265 -1.76 -3.06 -18.24
CA ALA A 265 -2.96 -3.89 -18.36
C ALA A 265 -3.32 -4.10 -19.84
N LEU A 266 -3.68 -5.33 -20.21
CA LEU A 266 -3.89 -5.73 -21.60
C LEU A 266 -5.36 -5.76 -22.01
N THR A 267 -6.27 -6.06 -21.07
CA THR A 267 -7.68 -6.32 -21.38
C THR A 267 -8.63 -5.20 -20.99
N LEU A 268 -8.13 -4.07 -20.48
CA LEU A 268 -8.92 -2.87 -20.23
C LEU A 268 -9.33 -2.18 -21.52
N THR A 269 -10.59 -1.84 -21.65
CA THR A 269 -11.04 -0.85 -22.63
C THR A 269 -10.56 0.55 -22.22
N ASP A 270 -10.49 1.47 -23.19
CA ASP A 270 -10.12 2.87 -22.89
C ASP A 270 -11.08 3.51 -21.87
N LYS A 271 -12.37 3.23 -21.97
CA LYS A 271 -13.38 3.73 -21.02
C LYS A 271 -13.12 3.25 -19.59
N GLU A 272 -12.85 1.98 -19.40
CA GLU A 272 -12.52 1.40 -18.10
C GLU A 272 -11.22 1.97 -17.55
N TYR A 273 -10.19 2.08 -18.38
CA TYR A 273 -8.92 2.70 -18.02
C TYR A 273 -9.10 4.15 -17.55
N GLN A 274 -9.84 4.97 -18.30
CA GLN A 274 -10.06 6.37 -17.94
C GLN A 274 -10.88 6.51 -16.65
N TRP A 275 -11.83 5.61 -16.43
CA TRP A 275 -12.57 5.57 -15.18
C TRP A 275 -11.64 5.24 -14.00
N MET A 276 -10.86 4.17 -14.08
CA MET A 276 -9.91 3.77 -13.03
C MET A 276 -8.87 4.87 -12.78
N ARG A 277 -8.38 5.51 -13.85
CA ARG A 277 -7.47 6.65 -13.76
C ARG A 277 -8.07 7.80 -12.97
N ALA A 278 -9.29 8.23 -13.32
CA ALA A 278 -9.97 9.31 -12.65
C ALA A 278 -10.28 8.97 -11.18
N ALA A 279 -10.77 7.76 -10.92
CA ALA A 279 -11.02 7.25 -9.58
C ALA A 279 -9.75 7.23 -8.73
N SER A 280 -8.65 6.71 -9.25
CA SER A 280 -7.36 6.65 -8.53
C SER A 280 -6.86 8.04 -8.13
N ILE A 281 -6.93 9.01 -9.03
CA ILE A 281 -6.53 10.39 -8.74
C ILE A 281 -7.43 11.00 -7.65
N ALA A 282 -8.75 10.77 -7.72
CA ALA A 282 -9.68 11.24 -6.71
C ALA A 282 -9.41 10.61 -5.34
N VAL A 283 -9.16 9.29 -5.31
CA VAL A 283 -8.81 8.54 -4.09
C VAL A 283 -7.56 9.11 -3.43
N LEU A 284 -6.47 9.32 -4.17
CA LEU A 284 -5.24 9.88 -3.62
C LEU A 284 -5.45 11.26 -2.99
N ARG A 285 -6.27 12.09 -3.65
CA ARG A 285 -6.61 13.43 -3.14
C ARG A 285 -7.44 13.36 -1.87
N GLU A 286 -8.47 12.51 -1.83
CA GLU A 286 -9.35 12.35 -0.67
C GLU A 286 -8.61 11.74 0.53
N ILE A 287 -7.77 10.74 0.30
CA ILE A 287 -6.93 10.13 1.35
C ILE A 287 -5.88 11.14 1.84
N GLY A 288 -5.39 12.02 0.97
CA GLY A 288 -4.44 13.07 1.34
C GLY A 288 -2.99 12.74 1.07
N VAL A 289 -2.69 11.79 0.16
CA VAL A 289 -1.29 11.54 -0.25
C VAL A 289 -0.75 12.76 -0.96
N GLU A 290 0.25 13.41 -0.37
CA GLU A 290 0.86 14.65 -0.89
C GLU A 290 2.22 14.43 -1.54
N THR A 291 2.94 13.39 -1.11
CA THR A 291 4.30 13.13 -1.59
C THR A 291 4.54 11.64 -1.65
N GLY A 292 4.38 11.03 -2.79
CA GLY A 292 4.72 9.61 -2.90
C GLY A 292 3.91 8.85 -3.92
N GLY A 293 4.21 7.57 -4.00
CA GLY A 293 3.49 6.60 -4.81
C GLY A 293 2.50 5.82 -3.97
N SER A 294 1.41 5.45 -4.61
CA SER A 294 0.36 4.62 -4.01
C SER A 294 -0.15 3.63 -5.05
N ASN A 295 -0.59 2.50 -4.55
CA ASN A 295 -1.24 1.46 -5.34
C ASN A 295 -2.74 1.47 -5.03
N VAL A 296 -3.57 1.62 -6.05
CA VAL A 296 -5.03 1.56 -5.92
C VAL A 296 -5.52 0.33 -6.64
N GLN A 297 -6.25 -0.54 -5.93
CA GLN A 297 -6.74 -1.82 -6.46
C GLN A 297 -8.23 -1.73 -6.78
N PHE A 298 -8.59 -2.32 -7.91
CA PHE A 298 -9.96 -2.37 -8.43
C PHE A 298 -10.33 -3.80 -8.81
N ALA A 299 -11.60 -4.15 -8.58
CA ALA A 299 -12.19 -5.34 -9.14
C ALA A 299 -13.24 -4.96 -10.20
N LEU A 300 -13.22 -5.68 -11.33
CA LEU A 300 -14.16 -5.51 -12.44
C LEU A 300 -14.95 -6.81 -12.62
N ASN A 301 -16.27 -6.72 -12.49
CA ASN A 301 -17.15 -7.85 -12.76
C ASN A 301 -17.21 -8.13 -14.27
N PRO A 302 -16.76 -9.29 -14.75
CA PRO A 302 -16.76 -9.59 -16.16
C PRO A 302 -18.17 -9.82 -16.75
N ALA A 303 -19.20 -10.02 -15.91
CA ALA A 303 -20.55 -10.30 -16.35
C ALA A 303 -21.34 -9.03 -16.70
N ASP A 304 -21.16 -7.95 -15.95
CA ASP A 304 -21.95 -6.72 -16.07
C ASP A 304 -21.12 -5.43 -16.19
N GLY A 305 -19.79 -5.54 -16.01
CA GLY A 305 -18.87 -4.40 -16.07
C GLY A 305 -18.87 -3.52 -14.81
N ARG A 306 -19.51 -3.96 -13.70
CA ARG A 306 -19.45 -3.25 -12.42
C ARG A 306 -18.03 -3.18 -11.91
N MET A 307 -17.56 -2.01 -11.53
CA MET A 307 -16.24 -1.76 -10.97
C MET A 307 -16.34 -1.28 -9.52
N VAL A 308 -15.51 -1.86 -8.66
CA VAL A 308 -15.41 -1.48 -7.25
C VAL A 308 -13.96 -1.21 -6.86
N GLY A 309 -13.75 -0.22 -6.00
CA GLY A 309 -12.47 0.02 -5.34
C GLY A 309 -12.30 -0.95 -4.18
N ILE A 310 -11.19 -1.67 -4.15
CA ILE A 310 -10.90 -2.68 -3.13
C ILE A 310 -10.13 -2.07 -1.97
N GLU A 311 -8.98 -1.50 -2.28
CA GLU A 311 -8.09 -0.89 -1.29
C GLU A 311 -7.12 0.09 -1.94
N MET A 312 -6.50 0.90 -1.11
CA MET A 312 -5.38 1.75 -1.49
C MET A 312 -4.24 1.55 -0.50
N ASN A 313 -3.07 1.29 -1.02
CA ASN A 313 -1.86 1.15 -0.23
C ASN A 313 -1.01 2.42 -0.37
N PRO A 314 -0.80 3.23 0.69
CA PRO A 314 -0.01 4.47 0.63
C PRO A 314 1.50 4.18 0.71
N ARG A 315 1.95 3.23 -0.04
CA ARG A 315 3.32 2.70 -0.09
C ARG A 315 3.63 2.15 -1.47
N VAL A 316 4.90 1.84 -1.71
CA VAL A 316 5.29 1.08 -2.91
C VAL A 316 4.64 -0.32 -2.88
N SER A 317 4.29 -0.79 -4.06
CA SER A 317 3.79 -2.15 -4.26
C SER A 317 4.83 -3.01 -4.98
N ARG A 318 4.54 -4.30 -5.08
CA ARG A 318 5.31 -5.23 -5.92
C ARG A 318 5.37 -4.78 -7.37
N SER A 319 4.30 -4.23 -7.84
CA SER A 319 4.14 -3.72 -9.18
C SER A 319 5.06 -2.53 -9.47
N SER A 320 5.29 -1.67 -8.49
CA SER A 320 6.23 -0.53 -8.57
C SER A 320 7.67 -1.00 -8.78
N ALA A 321 8.08 -2.09 -8.15
CA ALA A 321 9.44 -2.63 -8.25
C ALA A 321 9.76 -3.16 -9.66
N ARG A 322 8.80 -3.76 -10.34
CA ARG A 322 8.98 -4.38 -11.67
C ARG A 322 9.25 -3.39 -12.81
N ARG A 323 9.01 -2.11 -12.65
CA ARG A 323 9.10 -1.09 -13.69
C ARG A 323 10.49 -0.76 -14.16
N ARG A 324 11.45 -0.72 -13.26
CA ARG A 324 12.82 -0.30 -13.62
C ARG A 324 13.50 -1.26 -14.60
N CYS A 325 13.06 -2.51 -14.63
CA CYS A 325 13.56 -3.49 -15.58
C CYS A 325 13.14 -3.19 -17.03
N ARG A 326 12.00 -2.53 -17.27
CA ARG A 326 11.52 -2.21 -18.62
C ARG A 326 12.06 -0.89 -19.17
N ALA A 327 12.19 0.13 -18.35
CA ALA A 327 12.68 1.45 -18.80
C ALA A 327 14.14 1.41 -19.34
N ARG A 328 14.93 0.40 -18.97
CA ARG A 328 16.29 0.19 -19.51
C ARG A 328 16.34 -0.53 -20.86
N ARG A 329 15.23 -1.13 -21.32
CA ARG A 329 15.19 -1.84 -22.62
C ARG A 329 14.67 -0.96 -23.78
N CYS A 330 14.22 0.24 -23.49
CA CYS A 330 13.72 1.19 -24.49
C CYS A 330 14.69 2.35 -24.78
N ARG A 331 15.99 2.15 -24.54
CA ARG A 331 17.04 3.07 -25.01
C ARG A 331 17.93 2.38 -26.00
#